data_4f02048e166d4294fcdc9726dc91a641
#
_entry.id   4f02048e166d4294fcdc9726dc91a641
#
_cell.length_a   1.000
_cell.length_b   1.000
_cell.length_c   1.000
_cell.angle_alpha   90.00
_cell.angle_beta   90.00
_cell.angle_gamma   90.00
#
_symmetry.space_group_name_H-M   'P 1'
#
loop_
_entity.id
_entity.type
_entity.pdbx_description
1 polymer ?
#
loop_
_entity_poly.entity_id
_entity_poly.type
_entity_poly.pdbx_seq_one_letter_code
_entity_poly.pdbx_strand_id
1 'polypeptide(L)'
;MPGPVPLSESDERTWAMVSHLSVLVNLVTGALGPIIPLIIYFVFKDRSRYVAYHSLQSFLMQLIVWVGGGTLTGLAWAVTVPLVFLAVGLLCIPFALLITALPFLALIYGVWGAVETSQGKDFKYWLIGDWVRGLLSA
;
A
#
# COMPACT_ATOMS: atom_id res chain seq x y z
N MET A 1 -22.11 2.73 -28.92
CA MET A 1 -21.93 3.77 -27.88
C MET A 1 -20.46 4.15 -27.86
N PRO A 2 -20.13 5.44 -27.75
CA PRO A 2 -18.72 5.84 -27.62
C PRO A 2 -18.18 5.25 -26.32
N GLY A 3 -16.93 4.76 -26.37
CA GLY A 3 -16.23 4.23 -25.19
C GLY A 3 -15.97 5.30 -24.13
N PRO A 4 -15.54 4.92 -22.91
CA PRO A 4 -15.22 5.87 -21.86
C PRO A 4 -14.11 6.85 -22.33
N VAL A 5 -14.29 8.14 -22.02
CA VAL A 5 -13.33 9.18 -22.38
C VAL A 5 -12.03 8.97 -21.60
N PRO A 6 -10.86 8.87 -22.25
CA PRO A 6 -9.58 8.77 -21.58
C PRO A 6 -9.32 9.96 -20.63
N LEU A 7 -8.52 9.72 -19.59
CA LEU A 7 -8.05 10.81 -18.72
C LEU A 7 -6.97 11.66 -19.41
N SER A 8 -6.85 12.93 -19.00
CA SER A 8 -5.70 13.75 -19.34
C SER A 8 -4.44 13.25 -18.61
N GLU A 9 -3.26 13.52 -19.13
CA GLU A 9 -2.00 13.12 -18.46
C GLU A 9 -1.87 13.72 -17.05
N SER A 10 -2.36 14.95 -16.84
CA SER A 10 -2.31 15.59 -15.53
C SER A 10 -3.25 14.91 -14.55
N ASP A 11 -4.44 14.49 -14.99
CA ASP A 11 -5.38 13.75 -14.16
C ASP A 11 -4.85 12.36 -13.83
N GLU A 12 -4.24 11.67 -14.80
CA GLU A 12 -3.60 10.37 -14.56
C GLU A 12 -2.55 10.44 -13.46
N ARG A 13 -1.65 11.43 -13.51
CA ARG A 13 -0.61 11.65 -12.50
C ARG A 13 -1.23 11.97 -11.13
N THR A 14 -2.26 12.80 -11.12
CA THR A 14 -2.95 13.18 -9.87
C THR A 14 -3.62 11.98 -9.20
N TRP A 15 -4.38 11.18 -9.94
CA TRP A 15 -5.06 10.03 -9.37
C TRP A 15 -4.10 8.91 -8.97
N ALA A 16 -3.03 8.69 -9.72
CA ALA A 16 -1.97 7.77 -9.34
C ALA A 16 -1.25 8.22 -8.05
N MET A 17 -0.92 9.51 -7.95
CA MET A 17 -0.33 10.09 -6.74
C MET A 17 -1.27 9.93 -5.52
N VAL A 18 -2.56 10.26 -5.66
CA VAL A 18 -3.56 10.12 -4.59
C VAL A 18 -3.68 8.67 -4.14
N SER A 19 -3.62 7.72 -5.07
CA SER A 19 -3.65 6.29 -4.75
C SER A 19 -2.49 5.89 -3.82
N HIS A 20 -1.29 6.39 -4.06
CA HIS A 20 -0.13 6.10 -3.20
C HIS A 20 -0.16 6.87 -1.88
N LEU A 21 -0.57 8.16 -1.89
CA LEU A 21 -0.70 8.97 -0.68
C LEU A 21 -1.78 8.46 0.28
N SER A 22 -2.75 7.69 -0.20
CA SER A 22 -3.81 7.13 0.65
C SER A 22 -3.28 6.27 1.80
N VAL A 23 -2.04 5.78 1.71
CA VAL A 23 -1.37 5.07 2.81
C VAL A 23 -1.30 5.92 4.09
N LEU A 24 -1.23 7.26 3.98
CA LEU A 24 -1.20 8.17 5.11
C LEU A 24 -2.52 8.18 5.89
N VAL A 25 -3.64 7.84 5.25
CA VAL A 25 -4.95 7.72 5.90
C VAL A 25 -4.93 6.64 6.97
N ASN A 26 -4.08 5.63 6.83
CA ASN A 26 -3.91 4.57 7.83
C ASN A 26 -3.37 5.10 9.17
N LEU A 27 -2.62 6.21 9.18
CA LEU A 27 -2.13 6.83 10.42
C LEU A 27 -3.26 7.35 11.31
N VAL A 28 -4.38 7.74 10.71
CA VAL A 28 -5.55 8.28 11.43
C VAL A 28 -6.61 7.19 11.67
N THR A 29 -6.79 6.32 10.69
CA THR A 29 -7.89 5.34 10.69
C THR A 29 -7.47 3.92 11.07
N GLY A 30 -6.18 3.65 11.11
CA GLY A 30 -5.60 2.33 11.35
C GLY A 30 -5.52 1.46 10.11
N ALA A 31 -6.59 1.30 9.32
CA ALA A 31 -6.60 0.35 8.20
C ALA A 31 -7.51 0.72 7.01
N LEU A 32 -8.07 1.92 6.95
CA LEU A 32 -9.00 2.32 5.87
C LEU A 32 -8.31 2.87 4.62
N GLY A 33 -7.01 3.12 4.67
CA GLY A 33 -6.22 3.62 3.54
C GLY A 33 -6.39 2.80 2.25
N PRO A 34 -6.40 1.46 2.27
CA PRO A 34 -6.56 0.63 1.07
C PRO A 34 -7.89 0.84 0.32
N ILE A 35 -8.93 1.33 0.98
CA ILE A 35 -10.24 1.56 0.35
C ILE A 35 -10.12 2.63 -0.74
N ILE A 36 -9.29 3.67 -0.54
CA ILE A 36 -9.14 4.77 -1.49
C ILE A 36 -8.59 4.30 -2.85
N PRO A 37 -7.43 3.62 -2.93
CA PRO A 37 -6.92 3.17 -4.22
C PRO A 37 -7.82 2.09 -4.85
N LEU A 38 -8.55 1.31 -4.06
CA LEU A 38 -9.52 0.37 -4.59
C LEU A 38 -10.67 1.08 -5.31
N ILE A 39 -11.22 2.15 -4.73
CA ILE A 39 -12.25 2.98 -5.37
C ILE A 39 -11.69 3.62 -6.65
N ILE A 40 -10.50 4.21 -6.58
CA ILE A 40 -9.84 4.83 -7.74
C ILE A 40 -9.67 3.80 -8.87
N TYR A 41 -9.25 2.59 -8.56
CA TYR A 41 -9.12 1.50 -9.53
C TYR A 41 -10.45 1.26 -10.26
N PHE A 42 -11.55 1.02 -9.54
CA PHE A 42 -12.84 0.73 -10.17
C PHE A 42 -13.42 1.89 -10.97
N VAL A 43 -13.17 3.13 -10.56
CA VAL A 43 -13.64 4.33 -11.27
C VAL A 43 -12.87 4.57 -12.58
N PHE A 44 -11.58 4.28 -12.60
CA PHE A 44 -10.71 4.70 -13.71
C PHE A 44 -10.08 3.57 -14.52
N LYS A 45 -10.27 2.29 -14.17
CA LYS A 45 -9.64 1.15 -14.85
C LYS A 45 -9.92 1.08 -16.35
N ASP A 46 -11.08 1.54 -16.79
CA ASP A 46 -11.49 1.54 -18.20
C ASP A 46 -11.12 2.85 -18.93
N ARG A 47 -10.57 3.83 -18.22
CA ARG A 47 -10.21 5.17 -18.72
C ARG A 47 -8.70 5.43 -18.75
N SER A 48 -7.93 4.75 -17.90
CA SER A 48 -6.48 4.90 -17.82
C SER A 48 -5.83 3.63 -17.28
N ARG A 49 -4.97 3.01 -18.10
CA ARG A 49 -4.16 1.87 -17.65
C ARG A 49 -3.11 2.29 -16.61
N TYR A 50 -2.62 3.52 -16.71
CA TYR A 50 -1.65 4.08 -15.75
C TYR A 50 -2.28 4.17 -14.36
N VAL A 51 -3.45 4.80 -14.25
CA VAL A 51 -4.17 4.89 -12.96
C VAL A 51 -4.58 3.52 -12.44
N ALA A 52 -5.09 2.64 -13.31
CA ALA A 52 -5.46 1.27 -12.92
C ALA A 52 -4.27 0.50 -12.33
N TYR A 53 -3.10 0.60 -12.96
CA TYR A 53 -1.89 -0.05 -12.48
C TYR A 53 -1.45 0.49 -11.10
N HIS A 54 -1.32 1.81 -10.97
CA HIS A 54 -0.85 2.43 -9.73
C HIS A 54 -1.83 2.28 -8.57
N SER A 55 -3.12 2.36 -8.82
CA SER A 55 -4.13 2.17 -7.78
C SER A 55 -4.20 0.72 -7.30
N LEU A 56 -4.16 -0.26 -8.21
CA LEU A 56 -4.19 -1.67 -7.82
C LEU A 56 -2.93 -2.09 -7.05
N GLN A 57 -1.74 -1.64 -7.49
CA GLN A 57 -0.51 -1.95 -6.75
C GLN A 57 -0.46 -1.26 -5.38
N SER A 58 -0.98 -0.03 -5.27
CA SER A 58 -1.08 0.68 -3.98
C SER A 58 -2.04 -0.02 -3.03
N PHE A 59 -3.20 -0.47 -3.53
CA PHE A 59 -4.16 -1.25 -2.76
C PHE A 59 -3.52 -2.53 -2.20
N LEU A 60 -2.88 -3.32 -3.05
CA LEU A 60 -2.27 -4.59 -2.63
C LEU A 60 -1.10 -4.37 -1.68
N MET A 61 -0.28 -3.35 -1.92
CA MET A 61 0.82 -3.01 -1.03
C MET A 61 0.32 -2.65 0.37
N GLN A 62 -0.71 -1.82 0.46
CA GLN A 62 -1.30 -1.45 1.75
C GLN A 62 -1.99 -2.64 2.42
N LEU A 63 -2.67 -3.49 1.66
CA LEU A 63 -3.32 -4.67 2.21
C LEU A 63 -2.30 -5.67 2.78
N ILE A 64 -1.23 -5.94 2.04
CA ILE A 64 -0.21 -6.93 2.45
C ILE A 64 0.71 -6.37 3.53
N VAL A 65 1.28 -5.18 3.31
CA VAL A 65 2.34 -4.66 4.17
C VAL A 65 1.77 -3.90 5.36
N TRP A 66 0.73 -3.08 5.17
CA TRP A 66 0.13 -2.34 6.28
C TRP A 66 -0.80 -3.22 7.12
N VAL A 67 -1.84 -3.81 6.52
CA VAL A 67 -2.82 -4.62 7.26
C VAL A 67 -2.19 -5.94 7.69
N GLY A 68 -1.52 -6.65 6.80
CA GLY A 68 -0.84 -7.91 7.10
C GLY A 68 0.32 -7.71 8.09
N GLY A 69 1.18 -6.73 7.85
CA GLY A 69 2.28 -6.35 8.75
C GLY A 69 1.80 -5.88 10.11
N GLY A 70 0.72 -5.08 10.16
CA GLY A 70 0.08 -4.65 11.40
C GLY A 70 -0.49 -5.83 12.20
N THR A 71 -1.12 -6.78 11.53
CA THR A 71 -1.62 -8.02 12.18
C THR A 71 -0.47 -8.83 12.78
N LEU A 72 0.61 -9.03 12.03
CA LEU A 72 1.81 -9.71 12.52
C LEU A 72 2.42 -8.99 13.72
N THR A 73 2.47 -7.66 13.68
CA THR A 73 2.92 -6.83 14.80
C THR A 73 2.06 -7.07 16.05
N GLY A 74 0.74 -7.04 15.89
CA GLY A 74 -0.19 -7.32 17.00
C GLY A 74 0.02 -8.70 17.61
N LEU A 75 0.17 -9.72 16.78
CA LEU A 75 0.45 -11.09 17.23
C LEU A 75 1.82 -11.21 17.93
N ALA A 76 2.86 -10.59 17.37
CA ALA A 76 4.19 -10.60 17.97
C ALA A 76 4.17 -9.99 19.38
N TRP A 77 3.51 -8.85 19.57
CA TRP A 77 3.38 -8.22 20.88
C TRP A 77 2.45 -8.98 21.83
N ALA A 78 1.38 -9.58 21.31
CA ALA A 78 0.46 -10.42 22.12
C ALA A 78 1.18 -11.63 22.73
N VAL A 79 2.20 -12.15 22.07
CA VAL A 79 3.06 -13.23 22.60
C VAL A 79 4.19 -12.67 23.48
N THR A 80 4.84 -11.61 23.04
CA THR A 80 6.02 -11.05 23.74
C THR A 80 5.67 -10.50 25.11
N VAL A 81 4.57 -9.74 25.24
CA VAL A 81 4.20 -9.07 26.49
C VAL A 81 3.99 -10.05 27.66
N PRO A 82 3.20 -11.13 27.52
CA PRO A 82 3.10 -12.12 28.61
C PRO A 82 4.42 -12.80 28.95
N LEU A 83 5.26 -13.08 27.95
CA LEU A 83 6.53 -13.76 28.15
C LEU A 83 7.59 -12.88 28.86
N VAL A 84 7.44 -11.56 28.83
CA VAL A 84 8.33 -10.64 29.59
C VAL A 84 8.25 -10.92 31.09
N PHE A 85 7.07 -11.28 31.62
CA PHE A 85 6.90 -11.65 33.03
C PHE A 85 7.65 -12.95 33.40
N LEU A 86 8.02 -13.75 32.41
CA LEU A 86 8.84 -14.96 32.57
C LEU A 86 10.31 -14.73 32.24
N ALA A 87 10.75 -13.48 32.08
CA ALA A 87 12.08 -13.05 31.63
C ALA A 87 12.44 -13.50 30.18
N VAL A 88 11.88 -14.59 29.68
CA VAL A 88 12.12 -15.10 28.29
C VAL A 88 11.67 -14.08 27.25
N GLY A 89 10.61 -13.33 27.53
CA GLY A 89 10.09 -12.31 26.62
C GLY A 89 11.08 -11.19 26.29
N LEU A 90 12.07 -10.94 27.15
CA LEU A 90 13.12 -9.96 26.87
C LEU A 90 13.90 -10.29 25.60
N LEU A 91 14.08 -11.60 25.31
CA LEU A 91 14.71 -12.06 24.06
C LEU A 91 13.79 -11.91 22.84
N CYS A 92 12.48 -11.84 23.03
CA CYS A 92 11.51 -11.65 21.96
C CYS A 92 11.36 -10.18 21.53
N ILE A 93 11.68 -9.21 22.41
CA ILE A 93 11.51 -7.78 22.15
C ILE A 93 12.21 -7.32 20.84
N PRO A 94 13.48 -7.63 20.55
CA PRO A 94 14.11 -7.21 19.32
C PRO A 94 13.38 -7.69 18.06
N PHE A 95 12.86 -8.91 18.10
CA PHE A 95 12.11 -9.48 16.98
C PHE A 95 10.75 -8.80 16.81
N ALA A 96 10.03 -8.55 17.90
CA ALA A 96 8.77 -7.81 17.88
C ALA A 96 8.95 -6.38 17.33
N LEU A 97 10.04 -5.70 17.69
CA LEU A 97 10.40 -4.37 17.16
C LEU A 97 10.69 -4.41 15.66
N LEU A 98 11.42 -5.42 15.18
CA LEU A 98 11.68 -5.58 13.74
C LEU A 98 10.39 -5.78 12.95
N ILE A 99 9.47 -6.61 13.46
CA ILE A 99 8.16 -6.83 12.83
C ILE A 99 7.33 -5.53 12.85
N THR A 100 7.41 -4.76 13.93
CA THR A 100 6.73 -3.47 14.05
C THR A 100 7.20 -2.45 12.99
N ALA A 101 8.41 -2.57 12.46
CA ALA A 101 8.90 -1.69 11.41
C ALA A 101 8.20 -1.90 10.05
N LEU A 102 7.60 -3.07 9.79
CA LEU A 102 7.00 -3.40 8.48
C LEU A 102 5.91 -2.42 8.03
N PRO A 103 4.89 -2.07 8.83
CA PRO A 103 3.89 -1.09 8.42
C PRO A 103 4.48 0.28 8.10
N PHE A 104 5.53 0.71 8.81
CA PHE A 104 6.18 1.99 8.55
C PHE A 104 6.95 2.01 7.22
N LEU A 105 7.47 0.88 6.75
CA LEU A 105 8.03 0.76 5.41
C LEU A 105 6.98 1.03 4.34
N ALA A 106 5.71 0.63 4.57
CA ALA A 106 4.61 0.93 3.66
C ALA A 106 4.37 2.44 3.52
N LEU A 107 4.50 3.21 4.60
CA LEU A 107 4.38 4.67 4.57
C LEU A 107 5.47 5.30 3.69
N ILE A 108 6.74 4.94 3.95
CA ILE A 108 7.89 5.48 3.20
C ILE A 108 7.75 5.15 1.71
N TYR A 109 7.44 3.88 1.41
CA TYR A 109 7.31 3.41 0.04
C TYR A 109 6.10 4.02 -0.68
N GLY A 110 4.98 4.23 0.04
CA GLY A 110 3.80 4.88 -0.50
C GLY A 110 4.05 6.35 -0.84
N VAL A 111 4.69 7.10 0.05
CA VAL A 111 5.06 8.50 -0.21
C VAL A 111 6.04 8.60 -1.38
N TRP A 112 7.04 7.71 -1.45
CA TRP A 112 7.95 7.67 -2.60
C TRP A 112 7.19 7.38 -3.90
N GLY A 113 6.31 6.38 -3.91
CA GLY A 113 5.46 6.08 -5.06
C GLY A 113 4.62 7.28 -5.50
N ALA A 114 4.08 8.04 -4.56
CA ALA A 114 3.33 9.26 -4.85
C ALA A 114 4.19 10.33 -5.54
N VAL A 115 5.41 10.56 -5.05
CA VAL A 115 6.35 11.52 -5.66
C VAL A 115 6.72 11.10 -7.09
N GLU A 116 7.06 9.83 -7.30
CA GLU A 116 7.43 9.32 -8.63
C GLU A 116 6.26 9.42 -9.62
N THR A 117 5.05 9.04 -9.20
CA THR A 117 3.86 9.08 -10.05
C THR A 117 3.37 10.50 -10.33
N SER A 118 3.57 11.45 -9.42
CA SER A 118 3.28 12.87 -9.67
C SER A 118 4.13 13.45 -10.80
N GLN A 119 5.32 12.88 -11.01
CA GLN A 119 6.23 13.22 -12.11
C GLN A 119 5.95 12.42 -13.40
N GLY A 120 4.92 11.58 -13.40
CA GLY A 120 4.57 10.72 -14.53
C GLY A 120 5.50 9.53 -14.74
N LYS A 121 6.32 9.18 -13.73
CA LYS A 121 7.20 8.04 -13.82
C LYS A 121 6.45 6.73 -13.57
N ASP A 122 6.97 5.64 -14.15
CA ASP A 122 6.46 4.28 -13.96
C ASP A 122 7.01 3.67 -12.66
N PHE A 123 6.45 4.10 -11.53
CA PHE A 123 6.84 3.58 -10.23
C PHE A 123 6.34 2.14 -10.04
N LYS A 124 7.20 1.31 -9.49
CA LYS A 124 6.90 -0.11 -9.24
C LYS A 124 7.31 -0.53 -7.84
N TYR A 125 6.35 -1.03 -7.05
CA TYR A 125 6.68 -1.75 -5.82
C TYR A 125 7.37 -3.07 -6.14
N TRP A 126 8.43 -3.38 -5.42
CA TRP A 126 9.13 -4.66 -5.59
C TRP A 126 8.17 -5.84 -5.37
N LEU A 127 8.20 -6.84 -6.26
CA LEU A 127 7.31 -8.00 -6.36
C LEU A 127 5.85 -7.66 -6.69
N ILE A 128 5.20 -6.74 -5.98
CA ILE A 128 3.79 -6.39 -6.15
C ILE A 128 3.53 -5.78 -7.54
N GLY A 129 4.42 -4.90 -8.00
CA GLY A 129 4.26 -4.24 -9.29
C GLY A 129 4.28 -5.23 -10.46
N ASP A 130 5.14 -6.23 -10.45
CA ASP A 130 5.19 -7.25 -11.50
C ASP A 130 3.96 -8.15 -11.45
N TRP A 131 3.50 -8.50 -10.26
CA TRP A 131 2.27 -9.28 -10.09
C TRP A 131 1.05 -8.52 -10.64
N VAL A 132 0.91 -7.23 -10.31
CA VAL A 132 -0.18 -6.39 -10.83
C VAL A 132 -0.13 -6.26 -12.35
N ARG A 133 1.06 -6.11 -12.94
CA ARG A 133 1.21 -6.11 -14.41
C ARG A 133 0.72 -7.40 -15.03
N GLY A 134 1.06 -8.54 -14.45
CA GLY A 134 0.55 -9.84 -14.87
C GLY A 134 -0.98 -9.92 -14.81
N LEU A 135 -1.61 -9.42 -13.74
CA LEU A 135 -3.07 -9.39 -13.60
C LEU A 135 -3.76 -8.49 -14.65
N LEU A 136 -3.17 -7.35 -14.98
CA LEU A 136 -3.75 -6.40 -15.95
C LEU A 136 -3.48 -6.77 -17.41
N SER A 137 -2.56 -7.70 -17.67
CA SER A 137 -2.24 -8.20 -19.02
C SER A 137 -2.96 -9.49 -19.38
N ALA A 138 -3.55 -10.15 -18.39
CA ALA A 138 -4.35 -11.36 -18.56
C ALA A 138 -5.78 -11.01 -18.96
#